data_cdf4dca801e26754bf33d79bfd539174
#
_entry.id   cdf4dca801e26754bf33d79bfd539174
#
_cell.length_a   1.000
_cell.length_b   1.000
_cell.length_c   1.000
_cell.angle_alpha   90.00
_cell.angle_beta   90.00
_cell.angle_gamma   90.00
#
_symmetry.space_group_name_H-M   'P 1'
#
loop_
_entity.id
_entity.type
_entity.pdbx_description
1 polymer ?
#
loop_
_entity_poly.entity_id
_entity_poly.type
_entity_poly.pdbx_seq_one_letter_code
_entity_poly.pdbx_strand_id
1 'polypeptide(L)'
;MEDKELTALKKLREKLLLKASDLFEELKKQERNQQKVIIRQWEPCTVQNTSNIENKAEQYEHKLCEISQKMSGIAFKDIDRKWINNNLYQYTTLAVINPLKFHVELLVKIEREKEFEICSIKCDYININKCYRLEIDPCIQNIIKMKNFSLLTSAMVHYTEQNMIRKKIIDNLRVKNYLNYELCMDDNGGIIINVHSPENVQQTYLKMNWTILFVERIWKHEHYFVIDVLEVTTLQKKIGCY
;
A
#
# COMPACT_ATOMS: atom_id res chain seq x y z
N MET A 1 28.19 39.83 17.34
CA MET A 1 28.44 38.51 16.71
C MET A 1 27.21 37.95 16.05
N GLU A 2 26.02 38.09 16.61
CA GLU A 2 24.73 37.59 16.10
C GLU A 2 24.35 38.07 14.69
N ASP A 3 24.67 39.33 14.34
CA ASP A 3 24.32 39.88 13.01
C ASP A 3 25.06 39.23 11.83
N LYS A 4 26.27 38.72 12.04
CA LYS A 4 27.03 38.02 10.97
C LYS A 4 26.49 36.62 10.70
N GLU A 5 26.09 35.90 11.74
CA GLU A 5 25.46 34.58 11.61
C GLU A 5 24.08 34.68 10.97
N LEU A 6 23.27 35.65 11.36
CA LEU A 6 21.95 35.88 10.76
C LEU A 6 22.06 36.24 9.27
N THR A 7 23.07 37.01 8.87
CA THR A 7 23.34 37.37 7.47
C THR A 7 23.80 36.17 6.67
N ALA A 8 24.62 35.29 7.26
CA ALA A 8 25.07 34.06 6.64
C ALA A 8 23.89 33.06 6.41
N LEU A 9 23.01 32.92 7.41
CA LEU A 9 21.82 32.10 7.31
C LEU A 9 20.84 32.62 6.26
N LYS A 10 20.64 33.93 6.14
CA LYS A 10 19.82 34.54 5.09
C LYS A 10 20.38 34.23 3.69
N LYS A 11 21.68 34.37 3.48
CA LYS A 11 22.33 34.00 2.21
C LYS A 11 22.23 32.52 1.88
N LEU A 12 22.36 31.65 2.89
CA LEU A 12 22.20 30.21 2.71
C LEU A 12 20.77 29.85 2.31
N ARG A 13 19.77 30.48 2.97
CA ARG A 13 18.35 30.30 2.61
C ARG A 13 18.06 30.73 1.17
N GLU A 14 18.53 31.88 0.74
CA GLU A 14 18.37 32.35 -0.64
C GLU A 14 19.00 31.40 -1.65
N LYS A 15 20.20 30.90 -1.36
CA LYS A 15 20.89 29.92 -2.20
C LYS A 15 20.11 28.59 -2.31
N LEU A 16 19.52 28.12 -1.21
CA LEU A 16 18.71 26.91 -1.20
C LEU A 16 17.38 27.10 -1.94
N LEU A 17 16.76 28.29 -1.85
CA LEU A 17 15.54 28.60 -2.59
C LEU A 17 15.78 28.66 -4.10
N LEU A 18 16.89 29.25 -4.54
CA LEU A 18 17.27 29.25 -5.96
C LEU A 18 17.49 27.80 -6.45
N LYS A 19 18.25 27.01 -5.71
CA LYS A 19 18.51 25.61 -6.08
C LYS A 19 17.23 24.76 -6.13
N ALA A 20 16.29 25.00 -5.22
CA ALA A 20 14.99 24.34 -5.22
C ALA A 20 14.15 24.74 -6.45
N SER A 21 14.18 26.03 -6.84
CA SER A 21 13.51 26.52 -8.05
C SER A 21 14.09 25.90 -9.30
N ASP A 22 15.41 25.83 -9.43
CA ASP A 22 16.10 25.23 -10.59
C ASP A 22 15.76 23.73 -10.73
N LEU A 23 15.79 22.98 -9.62
CA LEU A 23 15.41 21.57 -9.60
C LEU A 23 13.94 21.36 -9.97
N PHE A 24 13.06 22.27 -9.55
CA PHE A 24 11.64 22.19 -9.88
C PHE A 24 11.39 22.46 -11.38
N GLU A 25 12.12 23.39 -11.98
CA GLU A 25 12.06 23.62 -13.43
C GLU A 25 12.63 22.44 -14.23
N GLU A 26 13.70 21.84 -13.74
CA GLU A 26 14.30 20.66 -14.38
C GLU A 26 13.35 19.46 -14.33
N LEU A 27 12.66 19.24 -13.22
CA LEU A 27 11.63 18.21 -13.03
C LEU A 27 10.46 18.43 -14.00
N LYS A 28 9.94 19.66 -14.10
CA LYS A 28 8.90 20.02 -15.10
C LYS A 28 9.36 19.79 -16.55
N LYS A 29 10.63 20.03 -16.83
CA LYS A 29 11.19 19.80 -18.17
C LYS A 29 11.29 18.30 -18.47
N GLN A 30 11.66 17.49 -17.48
CA GLN A 30 11.68 16.03 -17.60
C GLN A 30 10.27 15.46 -17.79
N GLU A 31 9.28 15.91 -17.02
CA GLU A 31 7.88 15.52 -17.18
C GLU A 31 7.33 15.87 -18.58
N ARG A 32 7.59 17.09 -19.07
CA ARG A 32 7.19 17.49 -20.45
C ARG A 32 7.88 16.63 -21.52
N ASN A 33 9.13 16.25 -21.31
CA ASN A 33 9.85 15.41 -22.25
C ASN A 33 9.33 13.97 -22.23
N GLN A 34 9.00 13.43 -21.04
CA GLN A 34 8.36 12.11 -20.91
C GLN A 34 6.97 12.10 -21.59
N GLN A 35 6.16 13.14 -21.38
CA GLN A 35 4.86 13.27 -22.05
C GLN A 35 5.02 13.36 -23.59
N LYS A 36 6.03 14.08 -24.11
CA LYS A 36 6.30 14.15 -25.55
C LYS A 36 6.77 12.82 -26.14
N VAL A 37 7.51 12.02 -25.38
CA VAL A 37 7.93 10.67 -25.80
C VAL A 37 6.72 9.74 -25.86
N ILE A 38 5.82 9.81 -24.88
CA ILE A 38 4.58 9.04 -24.86
C ILE A 38 3.68 9.43 -26.03
N ILE A 39 3.50 10.74 -26.32
CA ILE A 39 2.66 11.24 -27.41
C ILE A 39 3.23 10.86 -28.79
N ARG A 40 4.54 10.85 -28.99
CA ARG A 40 5.17 10.41 -30.26
C ARG A 40 5.06 8.92 -30.53
N GLN A 41 4.87 8.10 -29.49
CA GLN A 41 4.57 6.66 -29.63
C GLN A 41 3.11 6.36 -29.99
N TRP A 42 2.23 7.38 -29.95
CA TRP A 42 0.79 7.27 -30.24
C TRP A 42 0.40 7.83 -31.60
N GLU A 43 1.33 8.04 -32.54
CA GLU A 43 0.94 8.32 -33.94
C GLU A 43 0.26 7.07 -34.51
N PRO A 44 -0.99 7.17 -34.99
CA PRO A 44 -1.70 6.03 -35.56
C PRO A 44 -0.97 5.55 -36.81
N CYS A 45 -0.33 4.38 -36.69
CA CYS A 45 0.20 3.69 -37.86
C CYS A 45 -0.97 3.38 -38.80
N THR A 46 -0.91 3.92 -40.00
CA THR A 46 -1.80 3.62 -41.11
C THR A 46 -1.94 2.12 -41.31
N VAL A 47 -3.19 1.70 -41.33
CA VAL A 47 -3.67 0.32 -41.40
C VAL A 47 -3.09 -0.45 -42.57
N GLN A 48 -2.21 -1.40 -42.33
CA GLN A 48 -2.00 -2.54 -43.22
C GLN A 48 -1.68 -3.80 -42.38
N ASN A 49 -2.54 -4.79 -42.52
CA ASN A 49 -2.49 -6.15 -41.95
C ASN A 49 -3.05 -6.34 -40.53
N THR A 50 -4.31 -6.73 -40.45
CA THR A 50 -5.11 -6.94 -39.22
C THR A 50 -4.59 -8.05 -38.29
N SER A 51 -3.92 -9.07 -38.76
CA SER A 51 -3.41 -10.19 -37.94
C SER A 51 -2.16 -9.84 -37.08
N ASN A 52 -1.40 -8.81 -37.47
CA ASN A 52 -0.23 -8.38 -36.72
C ASN A 52 -0.54 -7.29 -35.66
N ILE A 53 -1.73 -6.70 -35.71
CA ILE A 53 -2.12 -5.61 -34.79
C ILE A 53 -2.63 -6.15 -33.47
N GLU A 54 -3.40 -7.25 -33.47
CA GLU A 54 -3.88 -7.91 -32.24
C GLU A 54 -2.70 -8.39 -31.40
N ASN A 55 -1.74 -9.09 -31.99
CA ASN A 55 -0.53 -9.55 -31.28
C ASN A 55 0.35 -8.41 -30.73
N LYS A 56 0.36 -7.25 -31.37
CA LYS A 56 1.10 -6.07 -30.85
C LYS A 56 0.34 -5.39 -29.72
N ALA A 57 -0.98 -5.27 -29.81
CA ALA A 57 -1.80 -4.70 -28.74
C ALA A 57 -1.69 -5.51 -27.46
N GLU A 58 -1.81 -6.82 -27.53
CA GLU A 58 -1.63 -7.74 -26.38
C GLU A 58 -0.22 -7.64 -25.76
N GLN A 59 0.83 -7.51 -26.59
CA GLN A 59 2.19 -7.31 -26.10
C GLN A 59 2.38 -5.95 -25.39
N TYR A 60 1.73 -4.89 -25.84
CA TYR A 60 1.77 -3.59 -25.16
C TYR A 60 1.02 -3.61 -23.84
N GLU A 61 -0.16 -4.22 -23.78
CA GLU A 61 -0.92 -4.38 -22.56
C GLU A 61 -0.13 -5.20 -21.51
N HIS A 62 0.50 -6.28 -21.94
CA HIS A 62 1.35 -7.10 -21.05
C HIS A 62 2.53 -6.28 -20.51
N LYS A 63 3.21 -5.51 -21.33
CA LYS A 63 4.31 -4.64 -20.89
C LYS A 63 3.85 -3.53 -19.93
N LEU A 64 2.69 -2.92 -20.18
CA LEU A 64 2.10 -1.93 -19.28
C LEU A 64 1.77 -2.53 -17.92
N CYS A 65 1.21 -3.74 -17.90
CA CYS A 65 0.93 -4.47 -16.66
C CYS A 65 2.24 -4.80 -15.90
N GLU A 66 3.30 -5.22 -16.58
CA GLU A 66 4.61 -5.46 -15.95
C GLU A 66 5.23 -4.19 -15.36
N ILE A 67 5.18 -3.08 -16.08
CA ILE A 67 5.68 -1.78 -15.61
C ILE A 67 4.87 -1.31 -14.42
N SER A 68 3.54 -1.40 -14.50
CA SER A 68 2.65 -1.07 -13.39
C SER A 68 2.97 -1.90 -12.15
N GLN A 69 3.17 -3.20 -12.30
CA GLN A 69 3.54 -4.09 -11.20
C GLN A 69 4.89 -3.71 -10.57
N LYS A 70 5.90 -3.39 -11.40
CA LYS A 70 7.22 -2.99 -10.90
C LYS A 70 7.19 -1.67 -10.15
N MET A 71 6.36 -0.74 -10.58
CA MET A 71 6.28 0.60 -9.98
C MET A 71 5.34 0.70 -8.78
N SER A 72 4.21 0.00 -8.84
CA SER A 72 3.15 0.09 -7.84
C SER A 72 3.11 -1.08 -6.85
N GLY A 73 3.83 -2.17 -7.13
CA GLY A 73 3.74 -3.42 -6.37
C GLY A 73 2.46 -4.23 -6.64
N ILE A 74 1.60 -3.79 -7.58
CA ILE A 74 0.32 -4.43 -7.91
C ILE A 74 0.39 -5.03 -9.31
N ALA A 75 0.02 -6.31 -9.43
CA ALA A 75 -0.28 -6.91 -10.71
C ALA A 75 -1.79 -6.93 -10.94
N PHE A 76 -2.23 -6.36 -12.05
CA PHE A 76 -3.61 -6.49 -12.51
C PHE A 76 -3.70 -7.63 -13.50
N LYS A 77 -4.61 -8.59 -13.25
CA LYS A 77 -4.85 -9.78 -14.08
C LYS A 77 -6.31 -9.84 -14.48
N ASP A 78 -6.57 -10.53 -15.57
CA ASP A 78 -7.94 -10.79 -16.04
C ASP A 78 -8.74 -9.48 -16.15
N ILE A 79 -8.15 -8.48 -16.81
CA ILE A 79 -8.78 -7.19 -17.02
C ILE A 79 -9.87 -7.36 -18.08
N ASP A 80 -11.12 -7.13 -17.69
CA ASP A 80 -12.27 -7.10 -18.59
C ASP A 80 -12.91 -5.71 -18.60
N ARG A 81 -13.43 -5.32 -19.76
CA ARG A 81 -14.13 -4.07 -19.97
C ARG A 81 -15.47 -4.30 -20.62
N LYS A 82 -16.54 -3.95 -19.93
CA LYS A 82 -17.91 -4.03 -20.42
C LYS A 82 -18.52 -2.65 -20.56
N TRP A 83 -19.02 -2.34 -21.77
CA TRP A 83 -19.85 -1.16 -21.98
C TRP A 83 -21.24 -1.38 -21.38
N ILE A 84 -21.76 -0.40 -20.64
CA ILE A 84 -23.09 -0.47 -20.00
C ILE A 84 -24.08 0.43 -20.73
N ASN A 85 -23.85 1.72 -20.74
CA ASN A 85 -24.64 2.72 -21.48
C ASN A 85 -23.97 4.10 -21.45
N ASN A 86 -24.40 5.03 -22.33
CA ASN A 86 -24.10 6.48 -22.30
C ASN A 86 -22.69 6.84 -21.78
N ASN A 87 -21.65 6.27 -22.40
CA ASN A 87 -20.25 6.48 -22.02
C ASN A 87 -19.88 5.89 -20.64
N LEU A 88 -20.68 4.98 -20.09
CA LEU A 88 -20.43 4.29 -18.84
C LEU A 88 -19.85 2.90 -19.12
N TYR A 89 -18.69 2.63 -18.52
CA TYR A 89 -17.94 1.37 -18.66
C TYR A 89 -17.71 0.74 -17.30
N GLN A 90 -17.87 -0.56 -17.25
CA GLN A 90 -17.49 -1.38 -16.11
C GLN A 90 -16.15 -2.06 -16.42
N TYR A 91 -15.17 -1.85 -15.55
CA TYR A 91 -13.90 -2.55 -15.59
C TYR A 91 -13.85 -3.52 -14.42
N THR A 92 -13.48 -4.75 -14.70
CA THR A 92 -13.26 -5.77 -13.66
C THR A 92 -11.85 -6.31 -13.78
N THR A 93 -11.19 -6.58 -12.66
CA THR A 93 -9.84 -7.11 -12.63
C THR A 93 -9.53 -7.83 -11.32
N LEU A 94 -8.61 -8.77 -11.38
CA LEU A 94 -7.97 -9.36 -10.22
C LEU A 94 -6.69 -8.59 -9.90
N ALA A 95 -6.72 -7.80 -8.83
CA ALA A 95 -5.52 -7.13 -8.29
C ALA A 95 -4.78 -8.08 -7.36
N VAL A 96 -3.49 -8.30 -7.63
CA VAL A 96 -2.61 -9.19 -6.86
C VAL A 96 -1.49 -8.38 -6.24
N ILE A 97 -1.47 -8.35 -4.92
CA ILE A 97 -0.40 -7.77 -4.10
C ILE A 97 0.07 -8.90 -3.20
N ASN A 98 1.13 -9.60 -3.59
CA ASN A 98 1.54 -10.83 -2.92
C ASN A 98 1.77 -10.64 -1.40
N PRO A 99 1.07 -11.38 -0.49
CA PRO A 99 0.20 -12.55 -0.76
C PRO A 99 -1.30 -12.24 -0.97
N LEU A 100 -1.73 -10.99 -0.91
CA LEU A 100 -3.15 -10.61 -0.97
C LEU A 100 -3.69 -10.57 -2.40
N LYS A 101 -4.97 -10.92 -2.55
CA LYS A 101 -5.69 -10.86 -3.82
C LYS A 101 -7.04 -10.20 -3.62
N PHE A 102 -7.41 -9.35 -4.58
CA PHE A 102 -8.66 -8.59 -4.56
C PHE A 102 -9.33 -8.66 -5.92
N HIS A 103 -10.62 -8.88 -5.93
CA HIS A 103 -11.44 -8.63 -7.11
C HIS A 103 -11.88 -7.17 -7.07
N VAL A 104 -11.55 -6.41 -8.10
CA VAL A 104 -11.87 -4.99 -8.19
C VAL A 104 -12.82 -4.76 -9.34
N GLU A 105 -13.91 -4.02 -9.09
CA GLU A 105 -14.85 -3.54 -10.09
C GLU A 105 -14.87 -2.01 -10.04
N LEU A 106 -14.63 -1.39 -11.19
CA LEU A 106 -14.70 0.05 -11.37
C LEU A 106 -15.81 0.40 -12.35
N LEU A 107 -16.68 1.32 -11.96
CA LEU A 107 -17.63 1.93 -12.87
C LEU A 107 -17.11 3.31 -13.26
N VAL A 108 -16.80 3.48 -14.54
CA VAL A 108 -16.13 4.67 -15.06
C VAL A 108 -16.96 5.31 -16.17
N LYS A 109 -17.23 6.59 -16.03
CA LYS A 109 -17.86 7.42 -17.04
C LYS A 109 -16.79 8.13 -17.84
N ILE A 110 -16.78 8.00 -19.16
CA ILE A 110 -15.84 8.66 -20.08
C ILE A 110 -16.62 9.72 -20.85
N GLU A 111 -16.35 11.01 -20.58
CA GLU A 111 -17.07 12.11 -21.23
C GLU A 111 -16.42 12.57 -22.53
N ARG A 112 -15.07 12.51 -22.59
CA ARG A 112 -14.25 12.82 -23.77
C ARG A 112 -13.03 11.93 -23.76
N GLU A 113 -12.27 11.88 -24.84
CA GLU A 113 -11.09 11.01 -24.98
C GLU A 113 -10.05 11.10 -23.84
N LYS A 114 -10.08 12.16 -23.02
CA LYS A 114 -9.11 12.39 -21.94
C LYS A 114 -9.73 12.62 -20.56
N GLU A 115 -11.06 12.72 -20.47
CA GLU A 115 -11.76 13.02 -19.22
C GLU A 115 -12.56 11.80 -18.80
N PHE A 116 -12.25 11.27 -17.62
CA PHE A 116 -12.99 10.16 -17.04
C PHE A 116 -13.34 10.47 -15.58
N GLU A 117 -14.46 9.95 -15.15
CA GLU A 117 -14.94 10.02 -13.77
C GLU A 117 -15.17 8.61 -13.23
N ILE A 118 -14.62 8.31 -12.06
CA ILE A 118 -14.93 7.06 -11.36
C ILE A 118 -16.26 7.24 -10.63
N CYS A 119 -17.28 6.54 -11.12
CA CYS A 119 -18.63 6.59 -10.54
C CYS A 119 -18.74 5.71 -9.29
N SER A 120 -18.15 4.53 -9.32
CA SER A 120 -18.10 3.64 -8.16
C SER A 120 -16.89 2.71 -8.21
N ILE A 121 -16.50 2.24 -7.03
CA ILE A 121 -15.46 1.24 -6.81
C ILE A 121 -16.08 0.15 -5.93
N LYS A 122 -15.88 -1.12 -6.31
CA LYS A 122 -16.12 -2.27 -5.44
C LYS A 122 -14.83 -3.05 -5.31
N CYS A 123 -14.59 -3.59 -4.12
CA CYS A 123 -13.39 -4.35 -3.83
C CYS A 123 -13.74 -5.52 -2.91
N ASP A 124 -13.56 -6.73 -3.43
CA ASP A 124 -13.84 -7.97 -2.72
C ASP A 124 -12.55 -8.75 -2.49
N TYR A 125 -12.33 -9.19 -1.26
CA TYR A 125 -11.16 -9.96 -0.90
C TYR A 125 -11.29 -11.42 -1.33
N ILE A 126 -10.18 -11.99 -1.82
CA ILE A 126 -10.11 -13.39 -2.17
C ILE A 126 -9.25 -14.13 -1.17
N ASN A 127 -9.86 -15.06 -0.40
CA ASN A 127 -9.19 -15.94 0.56
C ASN A 127 -8.32 -15.21 1.60
N ILE A 128 -8.73 -14.03 2.02
CA ILE A 128 -8.08 -13.32 3.12
C ILE A 128 -8.55 -13.86 4.48
N ASN A 129 -7.63 -13.97 5.44
CA ASN A 129 -8.01 -14.29 6.80
C ASN A 129 -8.87 -13.17 7.40
N LYS A 130 -9.92 -13.55 8.15
CA LYS A 130 -10.85 -12.61 8.79
C LYS A 130 -10.15 -11.55 9.64
N CYS A 131 -9.11 -11.94 10.38
CA CYS A 131 -8.32 -11.03 11.20
C CYS A 131 -7.68 -9.90 10.38
N TYR A 132 -7.04 -10.22 9.26
CA TYR A 132 -6.44 -9.20 8.37
C TYR A 132 -7.50 -8.35 7.67
N ARG A 133 -8.66 -8.95 7.39
CA ARG A 133 -9.79 -8.21 6.85
C ARG A 133 -10.29 -7.16 7.83
N LEU A 134 -10.41 -7.49 9.12
CA LEU A 134 -10.81 -6.54 10.16
C LEU A 134 -9.86 -5.34 10.28
N GLU A 135 -8.56 -5.55 10.07
CA GLU A 135 -7.59 -4.45 10.08
C GLU A 135 -7.73 -3.50 8.89
N ILE A 136 -7.97 -4.04 7.69
CA ILE A 136 -7.91 -3.26 6.45
C ILE A 136 -9.27 -2.71 6.01
N ASP A 137 -10.38 -3.38 6.30
CA ASP A 137 -11.73 -3.01 5.86
C ASP A 137 -12.11 -1.56 6.18
N PRO A 138 -11.90 -1.02 7.41
CA PRO A 138 -12.30 0.35 7.72
C PRO A 138 -11.66 1.38 6.79
N CYS A 139 -10.37 1.21 6.50
CA CYS A 139 -9.63 2.05 5.56
C CYS A 139 -10.19 1.93 4.14
N ILE A 140 -10.33 0.70 3.64
CA ILE A 140 -10.78 0.42 2.28
C ILE A 140 -12.19 0.99 2.04
N GLN A 141 -13.11 0.81 2.97
CA GLN A 141 -14.47 1.34 2.87
C GLN A 141 -14.50 2.87 2.80
N ASN A 142 -13.66 3.55 3.57
CA ASN A 142 -13.55 5.01 3.51
C ASN A 142 -13.00 5.49 2.16
N ILE A 143 -11.95 4.84 1.65
CA ILE A 143 -11.34 5.19 0.35
C ILE A 143 -12.30 4.90 -0.81
N ILE A 144 -13.06 3.80 -0.76
CA ILE A 144 -14.11 3.47 -1.74
C ILE A 144 -15.17 4.57 -1.81
N LYS A 145 -15.63 5.08 -0.66
CA LYS A 145 -16.59 6.22 -0.60
C LYS A 145 -16.03 7.48 -1.26
N MET A 146 -14.72 7.70 -1.16
CA MET A 146 -14.02 8.81 -1.82
C MET A 146 -13.82 8.60 -3.32
N LYS A 147 -14.11 7.41 -3.86
CA LYS A 147 -13.91 7.02 -5.25
C LYS A 147 -12.47 7.23 -5.74
N ASN A 148 -11.49 7.12 -4.87
CA ASN A 148 -10.09 7.34 -5.17
C ASN A 148 -9.36 6.01 -5.37
N PHE A 149 -9.29 5.56 -6.63
CA PHE A 149 -8.67 4.27 -6.97
C PHE A 149 -7.14 4.26 -6.72
N SER A 150 -6.45 5.36 -6.98
CA SER A 150 -5.00 5.44 -6.74
C SER A 150 -4.68 5.34 -5.25
N LEU A 151 -5.48 5.99 -4.41
CA LEU A 151 -5.33 5.87 -2.97
C LEU A 151 -5.66 4.46 -2.46
N LEU A 152 -6.71 3.83 -3.02
CA LEU A 152 -7.08 2.45 -2.70
C LEU A 152 -5.92 1.49 -2.95
N THR A 153 -5.34 1.56 -4.14
CA THR A 153 -4.21 0.70 -4.52
C THR A 153 -2.97 0.95 -3.66
N SER A 154 -2.65 2.22 -3.39
CA SER A 154 -1.54 2.61 -2.51
C SER A 154 -1.74 2.12 -1.06
N ALA A 155 -2.94 2.26 -0.51
CA ALA A 155 -3.25 1.78 0.85
C ALA A 155 -3.12 0.26 0.97
N MET A 156 -3.59 -0.48 -0.05
CA MET A 156 -3.46 -1.95 -0.09
C MET A 156 -2.00 -2.41 -0.14
N VAL A 157 -1.18 -1.76 -0.96
CA VAL A 157 0.26 -2.07 -1.05
C VAL A 157 0.92 -1.81 0.30
N HIS A 158 0.70 -0.63 0.85
CA HIS A 158 1.32 -0.24 2.11
C HIS A 158 0.91 -1.17 3.26
N TYR A 159 -0.38 -1.54 3.36
CA TYR A 159 -0.82 -2.54 4.35
C TYR A 159 -0.09 -3.88 4.17
N THR A 160 0.00 -4.34 2.92
CA THR A 160 0.66 -5.63 2.62
C THR A 160 2.13 -5.61 3.02
N GLU A 161 2.85 -4.52 2.74
CA GLU A 161 4.24 -4.33 3.13
C GLU A 161 4.40 -4.36 4.67
N GLN A 162 3.56 -3.62 5.40
CA GLN A 162 3.60 -3.60 6.87
C GLN A 162 3.26 -4.98 7.45
N ASN A 163 2.28 -5.69 6.88
CA ASN A 163 1.94 -7.04 7.31
C ASN A 163 3.07 -8.05 7.02
N MET A 164 3.77 -7.92 5.91
CA MET A 164 4.95 -8.75 5.60
C MET A 164 6.10 -8.49 6.59
N ILE A 165 6.35 -7.25 6.97
CA ILE A 165 7.33 -6.89 8.00
C ILE A 165 6.94 -7.52 9.33
N ARG A 166 5.69 -7.37 9.76
CA ARG A 166 5.15 -7.98 10.98
C ARG A 166 5.36 -9.49 10.98
N LYS A 167 4.94 -10.15 9.90
CA LYS A 167 5.11 -11.61 9.74
C LYS A 167 6.57 -12.03 9.86
N LYS A 168 7.48 -11.34 9.17
CA LYS A 168 8.91 -11.64 9.22
C LYS A 168 9.49 -11.53 10.63
N ILE A 169 9.07 -10.51 11.40
CA ILE A 169 9.49 -10.34 12.79
C ILE A 169 8.98 -11.51 13.64
N ILE A 170 7.69 -11.84 13.53
CA ILE A 170 7.07 -12.93 14.29
C ILE A 170 7.75 -14.26 13.95
N ASP A 171 7.94 -14.58 12.68
CA ASP A 171 8.56 -15.82 12.24
C ASP A 171 10.01 -15.94 12.78
N ASN A 172 10.79 -14.87 12.77
CA ASN A 172 12.14 -14.85 13.34
C ASN A 172 12.18 -15.09 14.84
N LEU A 173 11.24 -14.52 15.60
CA LEU A 173 11.17 -14.71 17.04
C LEU A 173 10.60 -16.08 17.42
N ARG A 174 9.67 -16.60 16.62
CA ARG A 174 9.11 -17.95 16.79
C ARG A 174 10.17 -19.04 16.59
N VAL A 175 11.02 -18.91 15.57
CA VAL A 175 12.12 -19.86 15.34
C VAL A 175 13.06 -19.95 16.56
N LYS A 176 13.22 -18.85 17.29
CA LYS A 176 14.02 -18.79 18.54
C LYS A 176 13.25 -19.24 19.78
N ASN A 177 11.99 -19.65 19.63
CA ASN A 177 11.10 -20.09 20.70
C ASN A 177 10.88 -19.05 21.81
N TYR A 178 10.83 -17.74 21.46
CA TYR A 178 10.56 -16.66 22.41
C TYR A 178 9.06 -16.29 22.50
N LEU A 179 8.27 -16.68 21.52
CA LEU A 179 6.86 -16.33 21.46
C LEU A 179 5.99 -17.37 20.79
N ASN A 180 4.72 -17.36 21.19
CA ASN A 180 3.61 -17.92 20.44
C ASN A 180 2.66 -16.80 20.04
N TYR A 181 1.91 -16.99 18.97
CA TYR A 181 0.91 -16.02 18.55
C TYR A 181 -0.39 -16.68 18.12
N GLU A 182 -1.45 -15.92 18.24
CA GLU A 182 -2.78 -16.25 17.73
C GLU A 182 -3.39 -15.04 17.01
N LEU A 183 -4.30 -15.32 16.08
CA LEU A 183 -4.99 -14.25 15.34
C LEU A 183 -6.12 -13.70 16.19
N CYS A 184 -6.15 -12.38 16.34
CA CYS A 184 -7.21 -11.70 17.08
C CYS A 184 -8.46 -11.60 16.19
N MET A 185 -9.60 -12.01 16.75
CA MET A 185 -10.89 -11.96 16.05
C MET A 185 -11.81 -10.84 16.60
N ASP A 186 -11.25 -9.99 17.45
CA ASP A 186 -11.95 -8.80 17.95
C ASP A 186 -12.14 -7.76 16.84
N ASP A 187 -12.95 -6.75 17.12
CA ASP A 187 -13.41 -5.75 16.13
C ASP A 187 -12.29 -5.04 15.35
N ASN A 188 -11.11 -4.91 15.92
CA ASN A 188 -9.95 -4.27 15.31
C ASN A 188 -9.00 -5.26 14.62
N GLY A 189 -9.24 -6.57 14.73
CA GLY A 189 -8.32 -7.58 14.21
C GLY A 189 -6.96 -7.55 14.92
N GLY A 190 -5.91 -7.92 14.18
CA GLY A 190 -4.54 -7.92 14.70
C GLY A 190 -4.07 -9.30 15.15
N ILE A 191 -2.95 -9.32 15.85
CA ILE A 191 -2.28 -10.54 16.31
C ILE A 191 -2.01 -10.43 17.79
N ILE A 192 -2.42 -11.43 18.56
CA ILE A 192 -2.07 -11.56 19.99
C ILE A 192 -0.77 -12.33 20.07
N ILE A 193 0.23 -11.75 20.68
CA ILE A 193 1.55 -12.35 20.87
C ILE A 193 1.74 -12.63 22.36
N ASN A 194 2.02 -13.88 22.68
CA ASN A 194 2.37 -14.33 24.03
C ASN A 194 3.89 -14.54 24.06
N VAL A 195 4.58 -13.73 24.86
CA VAL A 195 6.04 -13.81 25.04
C VAL A 195 6.36 -14.66 26.25
N HIS A 196 7.26 -15.62 26.08
CA HIS A 196 7.68 -16.58 27.12
C HIS A 196 9.20 -16.82 27.06
N SER A 197 9.76 -17.44 28.09
CA SER A 197 11.14 -17.93 28.03
C SER A 197 11.23 -19.16 27.12
N PRO A 198 12.32 -19.33 26.36
CA PRO A 198 12.57 -20.56 25.63
C PRO A 198 12.62 -21.81 26.51
N GLU A 199 12.97 -21.65 27.78
CA GLU A 199 13.06 -22.73 28.78
C GLU A 199 11.71 -23.10 29.39
N ASN A 200 10.74 -22.16 29.38
CA ASN A 200 9.41 -22.37 29.96
C ASN A 200 8.31 -21.75 29.09
N VAL A 201 7.89 -22.48 28.08
CA VAL A 201 6.89 -22.06 27.08
C VAL A 201 5.49 -21.89 27.71
N GLN A 202 5.22 -22.54 28.83
CA GLN A 202 3.91 -22.47 29.49
C GLN A 202 3.72 -21.19 30.31
N GLN A 203 4.79 -20.51 30.65
CA GLN A 203 4.72 -19.27 31.43
C GLN A 203 4.82 -18.05 30.51
N THR A 204 3.69 -17.44 30.21
CA THR A 204 3.64 -16.17 29.48
C THR A 204 3.98 -15.02 30.42
N TYR A 205 5.01 -14.24 30.08
CA TYR A 205 5.42 -13.05 30.84
C TYR A 205 4.73 -11.79 30.35
N LEU A 206 4.47 -11.73 29.03
CA LEU A 206 3.93 -10.58 28.37
C LEU A 206 2.92 -11.02 27.33
N LYS A 207 1.75 -10.40 27.35
CA LYS A 207 0.76 -10.48 26.26
C LYS A 207 0.72 -9.15 25.53
N MET A 208 0.85 -9.20 24.22
CA MET A 208 0.85 -8.01 23.38
C MET A 208 -0.15 -8.19 22.24
N ASN A 209 -1.04 -7.23 22.07
CA ASN A 209 -1.87 -7.12 20.86
C ASN A 209 -1.16 -6.21 19.84
N TRP A 210 -0.88 -6.74 18.67
CA TRP A 210 -0.22 -6.02 17.57
C TRP A 210 -1.18 -5.86 16.41
N THR A 211 -1.65 -4.64 16.21
CA THR A 211 -2.60 -4.27 15.16
C THR A 211 -1.93 -3.31 14.16
N ILE A 212 -2.33 -3.37 12.90
CA ILE A 212 -1.94 -2.41 11.86
C ILE A 212 -3.16 -1.53 11.59
N LEU A 213 -3.06 -0.24 11.93
CA LEU A 213 -4.14 0.72 11.77
C LEU A 213 -3.80 1.75 10.70
N PHE A 214 -4.82 2.15 9.95
CA PHE A 214 -4.69 3.22 8.97
C PHE A 214 -4.86 4.59 9.64
N VAL A 215 -3.85 5.45 9.48
CA VAL A 215 -3.85 6.81 10.02
C VAL A 215 -4.23 7.78 8.91
N GLU A 216 -5.48 8.23 8.90
CA GLU A 216 -6.04 9.09 7.84
C GLU A 216 -5.25 10.40 7.66
N ARG A 217 -4.74 10.98 8.74
CA ARG A 217 -3.97 12.24 8.69
C ARG A 217 -2.74 12.17 7.79
N ILE A 218 -2.08 11.01 7.71
CA ILE A 218 -0.86 10.80 6.94
C ILE A 218 -1.03 9.83 5.78
N TRP A 219 -2.23 9.26 5.63
CA TRP A 219 -2.60 8.28 4.59
C TRP A 219 -1.68 7.04 4.58
N LYS A 220 -1.31 6.55 5.77
CA LYS A 220 -0.42 5.40 5.96
C LYS A 220 -0.93 4.44 7.00
N HIS A 221 -0.49 3.20 6.91
CA HIS A 221 -0.69 2.20 7.95
C HIS A 221 0.46 2.26 8.95
N GLU A 222 0.14 2.22 10.24
CA GLU A 222 1.10 2.21 11.33
C GLU A 222 0.85 1.02 12.25
N HIS A 223 1.93 0.59 12.93
CA HIS A 223 1.86 -0.49 13.90
C HIS A 223 1.46 0.05 15.26
N TYR A 224 0.44 -0.55 15.85
CA TYR A 224 -0.04 -0.26 17.20
C TYR A 224 0.15 -1.47 18.09
N PHE A 225 0.61 -1.21 19.30
CA PHE A 225 0.86 -2.22 20.31
C PHE A 225 0.10 -1.89 21.58
N VAL A 226 -0.69 -2.85 22.06
CA VAL A 226 -1.26 -2.83 23.41
C VAL A 226 -0.58 -3.93 24.20
N ILE A 227 0.04 -3.59 25.33
CA ILE A 227 0.88 -4.48 26.09
C ILE A 227 0.25 -4.70 27.46
N ASP A 228 -0.07 -5.98 27.76
CA ASP A 228 -0.54 -6.42 29.05
C ASP A 228 0.58 -7.24 29.73
N VAL A 229 1.13 -6.71 30.82
CA VAL A 229 2.13 -7.43 31.60
C VAL A 229 1.40 -8.40 32.53
N LEU A 230 1.53 -9.69 32.26
CA LEU A 230 0.95 -10.75 33.06
C LEU A 230 1.94 -11.11 34.19
N GLU A 231 1.70 -10.53 35.38
CA GLU A 231 2.30 -10.87 36.68
C GLU A 231 3.83 -10.93 36.80
N VAL A 232 4.37 -9.91 37.45
CA VAL A 232 5.73 -9.88 38.02
C VAL A 232 5.86 -10.67 39.33
N THR A 233 4.82 -11.37 39.77
CA THR A 233 4.74 -12.00 41.10
C THR A 233 5.80 -13.07 41.38
N THR A 234 6.49 -13.61 40.38
CA THR A 234 7.55 -14.62 40.58
C THR A 234 8.97 -14.06 40.48
N LEU A 235 9.19 -12.90 39.86
CA LEU A 235 10.53 -12.32 39.76
C LEU A 235 10.97 -11.58 41.03
N GLN A 236 10.03 -10.98 41.78
CA GLN A 236 10.34 -10.30 43.03
C GLN A 236 10.75 -11.27 44.16
N LYS A 237 10.31 -12.53 44.13
CA LYS A 237 10.73 -13.54 45.13
C LYS A 237 12.16 -14.06 44.93
N LYS A 238 12.77 -13.90 43.75
CA LYS A 238 14.16 -14.34 43.51
C LYS A 238 15.21 -13.22 43.71
N ILE A 239 14.80 -11.96 43.77
CA ILE A 239 15.72 -10.82 43.98
C ILE A 239 15.76 -10.37 45.46
N GLY A 240 14.88 -10.88 46.28
CA GLY A 240 14.74 -10.48 47.70
C GLY A 240 15.52 -11.29 48.75
N CYS A 241 16.45 -12.14 48.34
CA CYS A 241 17.31 -12.89 49.25
C CYS A 241 18.77 -12.78 48.80
N TYR A 242 19.38 -11.64 49.10
CA TYR A 242 20.81 -11.51 49.38
C TYR A 242 21.00 -10.27 50.27
#